data_0488258474521502a52a6bf703b3eece
#
_entry.id   0488258474521502a52a6bf703b3eece
#
_cell.length_a   1.000
_cell.length_b   1.000
_cell.length_c   1.000
_cell.angle_alpha   90.00
_cell.angle_beta   90.00
_cell.angle_gamma   90.00
#
_symmetry.space_group_name_H-M   'P 1'
#
loop_
_entity.id
_entity.type
_entity.pdbx_description
1 polymer ?
#
loop_
_entity_poly.entity_id
_entity_poly.type
_entity_poly.pdbx_seq_one_letter_code
_entity_poly.pdbx_strand_id
1 'polypeptide(L)'
;MDILVCMKQVIDDSVPLDPAGLESASTILNPYDGYALELALRYVQKHEGSVTVLSAGGAGIEPVLYQGMACGADQAVRIGCDDNSGDFSQAIWAGICELEQKRGKPYDLVLVGKEAPDTMSGGTGPKLAHLLERGFLSLVTGFDEHTAKRQTDEGSQKY
;
A
#
# COMPACT_ATOMS: atom_id res chain seq x y z
N MET A 1 14.01 -7.09 -8.20
CA MET A 1 13.60 -5.99 -7.30
C MET A 1 12.59 -6.52 -6.28
N ASP A 2 12.84 -6.31 -5.00
CA ASP A 2 11.91 -6.70 -3.93
C ASP A 2 11.02 -5.51 -3.56
N ILE A 3 9.73 -5.65 -3.82
CA ILE A 3 8.75 -4.57 -3.71
C ILE A 3 7.82 -4.82 -2.52
N LEU A 4 7.62 -3.79 -1.69
CA LEU A 4 6.62 -3.81 -0.63
C LEU A 4 5.44 -2.93 -1.05
N VAL A 5 4.22 -3.45 -0.91
CA VAL A 5 2.98 -2.72 -1.19
C VAL A 5 2.18 -2.57 0.10
N CYS A 6 1.96 -1.34 0.54
CA CYS A 6 1.06 -1.07 1.64
C CYS A 6 -0.39 -1.12 1.15
N MET A 7 -1.23 -1.83 1.87
CA MET A 7 -2.64 -2.03 1.53
C MET A 7 -3.52 -1.63 2.71
N LYS A 8 -4.60 -0.92 2.44
CA LYS A 8 -5.59 -0.49 3.44
C LYS A 8 -6.95 -1.10 3.16
N GLN A 9 -7.63 -1.54 4.21
CA GLN A 9 -9.05 -1.84 4.16
C GLN A 9 -9.84 -0.55 4.32
N VAL A 10 -10.84 -0.35 3.48
CA VAL A 10 -11.74 0.81 3.52
C VAL A 10 -13.19 0.35 3.46
N ILE A 11 -14.12 1.20 3.88
CA ILE A 11 -15.54 0.94 3.72
C ILE A 11 -15.89 0.96 2.22
N ASP A 12 -16.73 0.02 1.81
CA ASP A 12 -17.28 -0.03 0.45
C ASP A 12 -18.36 1.03 0.30
N ASP A 13 -18.03 2.15 -0.32
CA ASP A 13 -18.96 3.25 -0.57
C ASP A 13 -19.98 2.99 -1.69
N SER A 14 -19.81 1.89 -2.43
CA SER A 14 -20.80 1.44 -3.42
C SER A 14 -22.04 0.80 -2.79
N VAL A 15 -21.96 0.41 -1.52
CA VAL A 15 -23.04 -0.21 -0.76
C VAL A 15 -23.63 0.83 0.21
N PRO A 16 -24.97 1.04 0.19
CA PRO A 16 -25.61 1.94 1.16
C PRO A 16 -25.27 1.55 2.59
N LEU A 17 -24.83 2.51 3.40
CA LEU A 17 -24.60 2.27 4.82
C LEU A 17 -25.93 1.99 5.53
N ASP A 18 -25.95 0.91 6.30
CA ASP A 18 -27.07 0.62 7.18
C ASP A 18 -27.11 1.71 8.28
N PRO A 19 -28.28 2.35 8.53
CA PRO A 19 -28.45 3.27 9.66
C PRO A 19 -28.12 2.66 11.02
N ALA A 20 -28.07 1.34 11.15
CA ALA A 20 -27.76 0.61 12.39
C ALA A 20 -26.29 0.63 12.78
N GLY A 21 -25.37 1.13 11.91
CA GLY A 21 -24.00 1.40 12.32
C GLY A 21 -22.91 1.00 11.34
N LEU A 22 -21.78 1.66 11.49
CA LEU A 22 -20.54 1.42 10.73
C LEU A 22 -19.91 0.03 11.00
N GLU A 23 -20.28 -0.61 12.12
CA GLU A 23 -19.73 -1.92 12.50
C GLU A 23 -20.15 -3.06 11.58
N SER A 24 -21.27 -2.88 10.84
CA SER A 24 -21.75 -3.86 9.85
C SER A 24 -21.45 -3.46 8.40
N ALA A 25 -20.69 -2.39 8.19
CA ALA A 25 -20.38 -1.90 6.86
C ALA A 25 -19.51 -2.91 6.09
N SER A 26 -19.85 -3.15 4.83
CA SER A 26 -19.01 -3.92 3.91
C SER A 26 -17.66 -3.21 3.73
N THR A 27 -16.60 -3.97 3.68
CA THR A 27 -15.24 -3.42 3.50
C THR A 27 -14.55 -4.04 2.29
N ILE A 28 -13.72 -3.25 1.64
CA ILE A 28 -12.95 -3.64 0.46
C ILE A 28 -11.48 -3.21 0.60
N LEU A 29 -10.65 -3.74 -0.27
CA LEU A 29 -9.31 -3.17 -0.49
C LEU A 29 -9.45 -1.76 -1.06
N ASN A 30 -8.69 -0.80 -0.52
CA ASN A 30 -8.56 0.52 -1.13
C ASN A 30 -8.21 0.41 -2.62
N PRO A 31 -9.04 0.93 -3.54
CA PRO A 31 -8.81 0.81 -4.97
C PRO A 31 -7.44 1.34 -5.42
N TYR A 32 -6.95 2.40 -4.80
CA TYR A 32 -5.63 2.96 -5.14
C TYR A 32 -4.48 2.06 -4.73
N ASP A 33 -4.62 1.28 -3.64
CA ASP A 33 -3.63 0.27 -3.26
C ASP A 33 -3.68 -0.92 -4.21
N GLY A 34 -4.86 -1.25 -4.73
CA GLY A 34 -5.04 -2.24 -5.80
C GLY A 34 -4.25 -1.88 -7.06
N TYR A 35 -4.23 -0.61 -7.48
CA TYR A 35 -3.40 -0.16 -8.60
C TYR A 35 -1.90 -0.26 -8.28
N ALA A 36 -1.49 0.08 -7.05
CA ALA A 36 -0.11 -0.07 -6.62
C ALA A 36 0.35 -1.54 -6.64
N LEU A 37 -0.51 -2.46 -6.17
CA LEU A 37 -0.26 -3.90 -6.23
C LEU A 37 -0.12 -4.39 -7.68
N GLU A 38 -1.02 -3.98 -8.57
CA GLU A 38 -0.97 -4.34 -9.98
C GLU A 38 0.33 -3.89 -10.65
N LEU A 39 0.81 -2.67 -10.35
CA LEU A 39 2.10 -2.19 -10.87
C LEU A 39 3.26 -3.05 -10.37
N ALA A 40 3.28 -3.43 -9.09
CA ALA A 40 4.30 -4.31 -8.53
C ALA A 40 4.30 -5.68 -9.21
N LEU A 41 3.14 -6.31 -9.32
CA LEU A 41 2.99 -7.63 -9.93
C LEU A 41 3.38 -7.63 -11.42
N ARG A 42 2.97 -6.63 -12.18
CA ARG A 42 3.39 -6.48 -13.60
C ARG A 42 4.90 -6.32 -13.75
N TYR A 43 5.54 -5.68 -12.79
CA TYR A 43 7.00 -5.55 -12.80
C TYR A 43 7.66 -6.91 -12.60
N VAL A 44 7.31 -7.64 -11.52
CA VAL A 44 7.95 -8.93 -11.21
C VAL A 44 7.59 -10.05 -12.20
N GLN A 45 6.48 -9.93 -12.95
CA GLN A 45 6.19 -10.83 -14.07
C GLN A 45 7.19 -10.74 -15.22
N LYS A 46 7.90 -9.64 -15.36
CA LYS A 46 8.86 -9.37 -16.44
C LYS A 46 10.31 -9.38 -15.97
N HIS A 47 10.52 -9.26 -14.68
CA HIS A 47 11.84 -9.13 -14.05
C HIS A 47 11.90 -10.03 -12.81
N GLU A 48 13.10 -10.42 -12.42
CA GLU A 48 13.29 -11.14 -11.15
C GLU A 48 12.95 -10.24 -9.97
N GLY A 49 12.28 -10.81 -8.96
CA GLY A 49 11.90 -10.08 -7.76
C GLY A 49 10.79 -10.74 -6.97
N SER A 50 10.33 -10.06 -5.93
CA SER A 50 9.23 -10.51 -5.08
C SER A 50 8.33 -9.35 -4.67
N VAL A 51 7.07 -9.66 -4.39
CA VAL A 51 6.08 -8.70 -3.89
C VAL A 51 5.63 -9.12 -2.49
N THR A 52 5.83 -8.23 -1.52
CA THR A 52 5.28 -8.37 -0.18
C THR A 52 4.14 -7.37 0.01
N VAL A 53 2.96 -7.83 0.42
CA VAL A 53 1.86 -6.93 0.81
C VAL A 53 1.83 -6.76 2.32
N LEU A 54 1.57 -5.54 2.77
CA LEU A 54 1.56 -5.17 4.17
C LEU A 54 0.31 -4.34 4.49
N SER A 55 -0.33 -4.65 5.61
CA SER A 55 -1.45 -3.86 6.14
C SER A 55 -1.33 -3.71 7.65
N ALA A 56 -1.77 -2.57 8.20
CA ALA A 56 -1.76 -2.29 9.63
C ALA A 56 -3.19 -2.23 10.16
N GLY A 57 -3.43 -2.89 11.30
CA GLY A 57 -4.74 -2.91 11.96
C GLY A 57 -5.00 -4.20 12.73
N GLY A 58 -6.22 -4.33 13.26
CA GLY A 58 -6.70 -5.54 13.95
C GLY A 58 -6.87 -6.74 13.01
N ALA A 59 -7.37 -7.87 13.53
CA ALA A 59 -7.57 -9.09 12.73
C ALA A 59 -8.56 -8.91 11.57
N GLY A 60 -9.47 -7.96 11.66
CA GLY A 60 -10.49 -7.68 10.63
C GLY A 60 -9.93 -7.25 9.27
N ILE A 61 -8.64 -6.85 9.19
CA ILE A 61 -8.01 -6.44 7.93
C ILE A 61 -7.43 -7.61 7.12
N GLU A 62 -7.39 -8.82 7.65
CA GLU A 62 -6.82 -9.98 6.96
C GLU A 62 -7.41 -10.25 5.56
N PRO A 63 -8.71 -10.01 5.29
CA PRO A 63 -9.26 -10.22 3.95
C PRO A 63 -8.53 -9.46 2.84
N VAL A 64 -8.05 -8.23 3.08
CA VAL A 64 -7.30 -7.49 2.05
C VAL A 64 -5.91 -8.09 1.82
N LEU A 65 -5.29 -8.66 2.84
CA LEU A 65 -4.03 -9.40 2.70
C LEU A 65 -4.22 -10.70 1.89
N TYR A 66 -5.29 -11.44 2.17
CA TYR A 66 -5.64 -12.63 1.37
C TYR A 66 -5.93 -12.27 -0.08
N GLN A 67 -6.58 -11.14 -0.33
CA GLN A 67 -6.78 -10.64 -1.68
C GLN A 67 -5.44 -10.33 -2.38
N GLY A 68 -4.49 -9.71 -1.69
CA GLY A 68 -3.14 -9.47 -2.21
C GLY A 68 -2.42 -10.76 -2.59
N MET A 69 -2.49 -11.78 -1.72
CA MET A 69 -1.93 -13.11 -2.02
C MET A 69 -2.63 -13.79 -3.19
N ALA A 70 -3.95 -13.70 -3.27
CA ALA A 70 -4.72 -14.26 -4.38
C ALA A 70 -4.41 -13.59 -5.73
N CYS A 71 -4.03 -12.30 -5.72
CA CYS A 71 -3.57 -11.58 -6.90
C CYS A 71 -2.15 -11.99 -7.34
N GLY A 72 -1.37 -12.63 -6.46
CA GLY A 72 -0.04 -13.13 -6.80
C GLY A 72 1.12 -12.55 -5.98
N ALA A 73 0.85 -11.88 -4.87
CA ALA A 73 1.92 -11.48 -3.95
C ALA A 73 2.57 -12.72 -3.30
N ASP A 74 3.88 -12.66 -3.07
CA ASP A 74 4.66 -13.77 -2.50
C ASP A 74 4.52 -13.88 -0.98
N GLN A 75 4.29 -12.76 -0.31
CA GLN A 75 4.17 -12.68 1.14
C GLN A 75 3.11 -11.65 1.56
N ALA A 76 2.46 -11.92 2.68
CA ALA A 76 1.52 -10.99 3.32
C ALA A 76 1.88 -10.80 4.80
N VAL A 77 1.90 -9.56 5.24
CA VAL A 77 2.27 -9.18 6.61
C VAL A 77 1.19 -8.30 7.21
N ARG A 78 0.69 -8.69 8.38
CA ARG A 78 -0.19 -7.86 9.19
C ARG A 78 0.59 -7.25 10.35
N ILE A 79 0.52 -5.94 10.48
CA ILE A 79 0.99 -5.23 11.66
C ILE A 79 -0.19 -5.04 12.60
N GLY A 80 -0.14 -5.73 13.75
CA GLY A 80 -1.16 -5.58 14.76
C GLY A 80 -1.05 -4.22 15.43
N CYS A 81 -2.07 -3.39 15.31
CA CYS A 81 -2.20 -2.14 16.04
C CYS A 81 -3.67 -1.81 16.25
N ASP A 82 -3.97 -1.18 17.38
CA ASP A 82 -5.31 -0.77 17.79
C ASP A 82 -5.45 0.76 17.74
N ASP A 83 -4.66 1.41 16.90
CA ASP A 83 -4.70 2.85 16.76
C ASP A 83 -5.98 3.28 16.03
N ASN A 84 -6.84 4.00 16.73
CA ASN A 84 -8.08 4.58 16.19
C ASN A 84 -7.85 5.96 15.55
N SER A 85 -6.60 6.43 15.46
CA SER A 85 -6.27 7.76 14.88
C SER A 85 -6.54 7.83 13.37
N GLY A 86 -6.64 6.68 12.70
CA GLY A 86 -6.76 6.58 11.24
C GLY A 86 -5.45 6.86 10.50
N ASP A 87 -4.37 7.20 11.20
CA ASP A 87 -3.03 7.40 10.64
C ASP A 87 -2.08 6.30 11.12
N PHE A 88 -1.96 5.26 10.33
CA PHE A 88 -1.11 4.11 10.61
C PHE A 88 0.35 4.27 10.12
N SER A 89 0.76 5.46 9.67
CA SER A 89 2.08 5.66 9.05
C SER A 89 3.23 5.25 9.96
N GLN A 90 3.14 5.53 11.27
CA GLN A 90 4.18 5.12 12.22
C GLN A 90 4.22 3.60 12.44
N ALA A 91 3.06 2.96 12.56
CA ALA A 91 2.98 1.50 12.70
C ALA A 91 3.52 0.81 11.44
N ILE A 92 3.14 1.29 10.26
CA ILE A 92 3.64 0.80 8.96
C ILE A 92 5.16 0.98 8.87
N TRP A 93 5.68 2.16 9.22
CA TRP A 93 7.12 2.43 9.25
C TRP A 93 7.88 1.45 10.16
N ALA A 94 7.42 1.27 11.41
CA ALA A 94 8.04 0.33 12.35
C ALA A 94 8.03 -1.11 11.81
N GLY A 95 6.91 -1.53 11.22
CA GLY A 95 6.78 -2.84 10.58
C GLY A 95 7.72 -3.02 9.39
N ILE A 96 7.88 -1.99 8.54
CA ILE A 96 8.85 -2.03 7.43
C ILE A 96 10.27 -2.18 7.97
N CYS A 97 10.65 -1.37 8.96
CA CYS A 97 11.99 -1.46 9.58
C CYS A 97 12.26 -2.86 10.15
N GLU A 98 11.29 -3.46 10.85
CA GLU A 98 11.43 -4.82 11.38
C GLU A 98 11.58 -5.87 10.27
N LEU A 99 10.79 -5.76 9.21
CA LEU A 99 10.88 -6.66 8.05
C LEU A 99 12.23 -6.55 7.37
N GLU A 100 12.72 -5.34 7.14
CA GLU A 100 14.03 -5.09 6.52
C GLU A 100 15.17 -5.61 7.37
N GLN A 101 15.07 -5.43 8.70
CA GLN A 101 16.04 -6.00 9.64
C GLN A 101 16.06 -7.54 9.58
N LYS A 102 14.88 -8.19 9.57
CA LYS A 102 14.78 -9.66 9.47
C LYS A 102 15.30 -10.19 8.14
N ARG A 103 15.12 -9.45 7.06
CA ARG A 103 15.62 -9.80 5.72
C ARG A 103 17.12 -9.53 5.55
N GLY A 104 17.72 -8.69 6.39
CA GLY A 104 19.09 -8.22 6.26
C GLY A 104 19.33 -7.26 5.09
N LYS A 105 18.26 -6.77 4.45
CA LYS A 105 18.34 -5.80 3.34
C LYS A 105 17.03 -4.99 3.24
N PRO A 106 17.08 -3.74 2.75
CA PRO A 106 15.90 -2.94 2.50
C PRO A 106 15.05 -3.52 1.36
N TYR A 107 13.80 -3.11 1.29
CA TYR A 107 13.00 -3.22 0.07
C TYR A 107 13.53 -2.21 -0.96
N ASP A 108 13.62 -2.63 -2.20
CA ASP A 108 14.06 -1.75 -3.29
C ASP A 108 13.04 -0.64 -3.56
N LEU A 109 11.75 -0.96 -3.40
CA LEU A 109 10.64 -0.05 -3.61
C LEU A 109 9.53 -0.28 -2.59
N VAL A 110 8.95 0.81 -2.08
CA VAL A 110 7.72 0.80 -1.28
C VAL A 110 6.64 1.53 -2.05
N LEU A 111 5.55 0.84 -2.34
CA LEU A 111 4.40 1.40 -3.05
C LEU A 111 3.24 1.61 -2.08
N VAL A 112 2.55 2.73 -2.24
CA VAL A 112 1.32 3.08 -1.52
C VAL A 112 0.31 3.64 -2.52
N GLY A 113 -0.96 3.44 -2.28
CA GLY A 113 -2.00 4.10 -3.05
C GLY A 113 -1.92 5.63 -2.92
N LYS A 114 -2.40 6.33 -3.93
CA LYS A 114 -2.43 7.80 -3.94
C LYS A 114 -3.10 8.36 -2.68
N GLU A 115 -4.20 7.78 -2.29
CA GLU A 115 -5.02 8.18 -1.13
C GLU A 115 -5.97 7.03 -0.75
N ALA A 116 -6.72 7.19 0.33
CA ALA A 116 -7.80 6.28 0.69
C ALA A 116 -9.14 7.07 0.72
N PRO A 117 -10.25 6.50 0.21
CA PRO A 117 -11.54 7.19 0.10
C PRO A 117 -12.09 7.72 1.43
N ASP A 118 -11.76 7.04 2.54
CA ASP A 118 -12.21 7.38 3.88
C ASP A 118 -11.52 8.61 4.48
N THR A 119 -10.29 8.91 4.09
CA THR A 119 -9.52 10.04 4.63
C THR A 119 -9.17 11.10 3.58
N MET A 120 -9.06 10.70 2.32
CA MET A 120 -8.68 11.56 1.17
C MET A 120 -7.43 12.42 1.42
N SER A 121 -6.59 12.03 2.39
CA SER A 121 -5.45 12.85 2.84
C SER A 121 -4.22 12.75 1.95
N GLY A 122 -4.03 11.61 1.28
CA GLY A 122 -2.82 11.34 0.48
C GLY A 122 -1.51 11.40 1.26
N GLY A 123 -1.59 11.42 2.60
CA GLY A 123 -0.44 11.71 3.49
C GLY A 123 0.47 10.52 3.77
N THR A 124 0.02 9.29 3.57
CA THR A 124 0.78 8.08 3.96
C THR A 124 2.11 7.97 3.19
N GLY A 125 2.11 8.16 1.88
CA GLY A 125 3.30 8.05 1.05
C GLY A 125 4.41 9.02 1.48
N PRO A 126 4.19 10.34 1.50
CA PRO A 126 5.22 11.29 1.91
C PRO A 126 5.66 11.14 3.37
N LYS A 127 4.76 10.76 4.30
CA LYS A 127 5.13 10.48 5.69
C LYS A 127 6.05 9.27 5.79
N LEU A 128 5.74 8.16 5.10
CA LEU A 128 6.60 6.97 5.08
C LEU A 128 7.95 7.27 4.44
N ALA A 129 7.99 7.99 3.34
CA ALA A 129 9.25 8.38 2.69
C ALA A 129 10.14 9.18 3.64
N HIS A 130 9.57 10.13 4.38
CA HIS A 130 10.28 10.90 5.40
C HIS A 130 10.81 10.00 6.54
N LEU A 131 9.96 9.14 7.11
CA LEU A 131 10.33 8.24 8.21
C LEU A 131 11.37 7.19 7.81
N LEU A 132 11.35 6.74 6.57
CA LEU A 132 12.30 5.78 6.00
C LEU A 132 13.57 6.47 5.44
N GLU A 133 13.62 7.81 5.45
CA GLU A 133 14.71 8.60 4.84
C GLU A 133 14.93 8.26 3.36
N ARG A 134 13.82 8.06 2.60
CA ARG A 134 13.84 7.69 1.18
C ARG A 134 13.26 8.76 0.29
N GLY A 135 13.66 8.74 -0.99
CA GLY A 135 13.04 9.57 -2.00
C GLY A 135 11.55 9.27 -2.19
N PHE A 136 10.77 10.27 -2.57
CA PHE A 136 9.33 10.14 -2.82
C PHE A 136 8.94 10.64 -4.20
N LEU A 137 8.14 9.87 -4.89
CA LEU A 137 7.53 10.26 -6.17
C LEU A 137 6.03 9.97 -6.14
N SER A 138 5.22 11.01 -6.33
CA SER A 138 3.75 10.90 -6.33
C SER A 138 3.19 10.66 -7.74
N LEU A 139 1.95 10.14 -7.79
CA LEU A 139 1.17 9.97 -9.02
C LEU A 139 1.88 9.12 -10.09
N VAL A 140 2.61 8.10 -9.66
CA VAL A 140 3.30 7.16 -10.54
C VAL A 140 2.28 6.28 -11.25
N THR A 141 2.38 6.20 -12.57
CA THR A 141 1.52 5.38 -13.43
C THR A 141 2.25 4.18 -14.05
N GLY A 142 3.56 4.09 -13.83
CA GLY A 142 4.39 2.98 -14.26
C GLY A 142 5.86 3.23 -13.90
N PHE A 143 6.62 2.15 -13.79
CA PHE A 143 8.06 2.22 -13.53
C PHE A 143 8.79 1.04 -14.16
N ASP A 144 10.10 1.18 -14.30
CA ASP A 144 11.06 0.13 -14.60
C ASP A 144 12.29 0.26 -13.66
N GLU A 145 13.38 -0.45 -13.93
CA GLU A 145 14.55 -0.47 -13.03
C GLU A 145 15.17 0.92 -12.78
N HIS A 146 15.05 1.83 -13.72
CA HIS A 146 15.78 3.11 -13.68
C HIS A 146 14.88 4.33 -13.86
N THR A 147 13.61 4.13 -14.18
CA THR A 147 12.73 5.24 -14.50
C THR A 147 11.33 5.04 -13.96
N ALA A 148 10.67 6.13 -13.64
CA ALA A 148 9.24 6.13 -13.32
C ALA A 148 8.49 7.13 -14.20
N LYS A 149 7.28 6.76 -14.60
CA LYS A 149 6.32 7.66 -15.26
C LYS A 149 5.38 8.23 -14.22
N ARG A 150 5.19 9.51 -14.26
CA ARG A 150 4.30 10.25 -13.38
C ARG A 150 3.25 11.00 -14.18
N GLN A 151 2.02 11.01 -13.72
CA GLN A 151 0.98 11.89 -14.27
C GLN A 151 1.10 13.29 -13.66
N THR A 152 1.02 14.30 -14.50
CA THR A 152 0.96 15.73 -14.10
C THR A 152 -0.17 16.41 -14.86
N ASP A 153 -0.51 17.63 -14.46
CA ASP A 153 -1.54 18.43 -15.13
C ASP A 153 -1.15 18.78 -16.59
N GLU A 154 0.16 18.81 -16.88
CA GLU A 154 0.71 19.04 -18.22
C GLU A 154 0.91 17.76 -19.05
N GLY A 155 0.56 16.60 -18.51
CA GLY A 155 0.74 15.29 -19.13
C GLY A 155 1.63 14.34 -18.34
N SER A 156 2.21 13.34 -19.01
CA SER A 156 3.09 12.36 -18.38
C SER A 156 4.55 12.80 -18.44
N GLN A 157 5.23 12.73 -17.30
CA GLN A 157 6.66 12.99 -17.19
C GLN A 157 7.39 11.70 -16.84
N LYS A 158 8.64 11.55 -17.32
CA LYS A 158 9.55 10.45 -17.02
C LYS A 158 10.69 10.95 -16.13
N TYR A 159 10.98 10.20 -15.05
CA TYR A 159 12.02 10.48 -14.06
C TYR A 159 13.04 9.34 -14.05
#